data_201525e623365fd3240db0b2f1c54bf0
#
_entry.id   201525e623365fd3240db0b2f1c54bf0
#
_cell.length_a   1.000
_cell.length_b   1.000
_cell.length_c   1.000
_cell.angle_alpha   90.00
_cell.angle_beta   90.00
_cell.angle_gamma   90.00
#
_symmetry.space_group_name_H-M   'P 1'
#
loop_
_entity.id
_entity.type
_entity.pdbx_description
1 polymer ?
#
loop_
_entity_poly.entity_id
_entity_poly.type
_entity_poly.pdbx_seq_one_letter_code
_entity_poly.pdbx_strand_id
1 'polypeptide(L)'
;MNEVRIDKWMWATRIFKTRTIAAEACKKGRIMIGGVTIKPSRMIKVGDVIQVRKPPITFSFKVIGLIENRVGAKLVPNYLENGQPRISMRFWR
;
A
#
# COMPACT_ATOMS: atom_id res chain seq x y z
N MET A 1 11.85 -15.47 2.24
CA MET A 1 11.39 -14.37 1.35
C MET A 1 11.78 -13.04 1.95
N ASN A 2 12.60 -12.28 1.24
CA ASN A 2 13.09 -10.98 1.73
C ASN A 2 12.40 -9.79 1.10
N GLU A 3 11.78 -9.99 -0.06
CA GLU A 3 11.10 -8.92 -0.78
C GLU A 3 9.94 -9.50 -1.60
N VAL A 4 8.98 -8.63 -1.90
CA VAL A 4 7.84 -8.99 -2.75
C VAL A 4 7.46 -7.75 -3.57
N ARG A 5 6.89 -7.96 -4.75
CA ARG A 5 6.42 -6.84 -5.58
C ARG A 5 5.30 -6.09 -4.86
N ILE A 6 5.36 -4.76 -4.94
CA ILE A 6 4.40 -3.93 -4.23
C ILE A 6 2.95 -4.15 -4.71
N ASP A 7 2.75 -4.33 -6.02
CA ASP A 7 1.40 -4.56 -6.54
C ASP A 7 0.82 -5.85 -5.98
N LYS A 8 1.65 -6.89 -5.87
CA LYS A 8 1.24 -8.17 -5.33
C LYS A 8 0.94 -8.07 -3.84
N TRP A 9 1.81 -7.39 -3.09
CA TRP A 9 1.63 -7.23 -1.65
C TRP A 9 0.38 -6.42 -1.31
N MET A 10 0.13 -5.35 -2.06
CA MET A 10 -1.06 -4.52 -1.82
C MET A 10 -2.35 -5.28 -2.12
N TRP A 11 -2.34 -6.14 -3.12
CA TRP A 11 -3.46 -7.02 -3.39
C TRP A 11 -3.59 -8.08 -2.30
N ALA A 12 -2.49 -8.71 -1.91
CA ALA A 12 -2.48 -9.78 -0.91
C ALA A 12 -2.99 -9.29 0.45
N THR A 13 -2.65 -8.06 0.82
CA THR A 13 -3.09 -7.46 2.09
C THR A 13 -4.43 -6.75 1.98
N ARG A 14 -5.12 -6.91 0.85
CA ARG A 14 -6.46 -6.38 0.62
C ARG A 14 -6.58 -4.86 0.58
N ILE A 15 -5.46 -4.16 0.36
CA ILE A 15 -5.48 -2.71 0.13
C ILE A 15 -6.23 -2.41 -1.16
N PHE A 16 -6.00 -3.24 -2.17
CA PHE A 16 -6.73 -3.16 -3.44
C PHE A 16 -7.45 -4.48 -3.72
N LYS A 17 -8.58 -4.36 -4.39
CA LYS A 17 -9.44 -5.50 -4.67
C LYS A 17 -8.82 -6.50 -5.64
N THR A 18 -8.07 -6.00 -6.61
CA THR A 18 -7.39 -6.84 -7.59
C THR A 18 -5.95 -6.36 -7.75
N ARG A 19 -5.10 -7.27 -8.24
CA ARG A 19 -3.71 -6.93 -8.52
C ARG A 19 -3.60 -5.91 -9.66
N THR A 20 -4.50 -6.00 -10.62
CA THR A 20 -4.55 -5.06 -11.73
C THR A 20 -4.82 -3.64 -11.23
N ILE A 21 -5.77 -3.48 -10.31
CA ILE A 21 -6.08 -2.17 -9.72
C ILE A 21 -4.87 -1.65 -8.95
N ALA A 22 -4.17 -2.52 -8.22
CA ALA A 22 -2.97 -2.13 -7.49
C ALA A 22 -1.89 -1.61 -8.44
N ALA A 23 -1.67 -2.33 -9.55
CA ALA A 23 -0.68 -1.93 -10.55
C ALA A 23 -1.05 -0.60 -11.20
N GLU A 24 -2.34 -0.42 -11.51
CA GLU A 24 -2.82 0.83 -12.09
C GLU A 24 -2.63 2.02 -11.16
N ALA A 25 -2.85 1.82 -9.86
CA ALA A 25 -2.63 2.87 -8.88
C ALA A 25 -1.16 3.31 -8.87
N CYS A 26 -0.24 2.38 -8.98
CA CYS A 26 1.19 2.70 -9.09
C CYS A 26 1.47 3.52 -10.36
N LYS A 27 0.92 3.09 -11.49
CA LYS A 27 1.13 3.77 -12.77
C LYS A 27 0.56 5.18 -12.76
N LYS A 28 -0.50 5.41 -12.00
CA LYS A 28 -1.12 6.73 -11.90
C LYS A 28 -0.43 7.64 -10.88
N GLY A 29 0.65 7.17 -10.27
CA GLY A 29 1.39 7.98 -9.31
C GLY A 29 0.71 8.12 -7.96
N ARG A 30 -0.17 7.18 -7.61
CA ARG A 30 -0.91 7.23 -6.35
C ARG A 30 -0.24 6.48 -5.22
N ILE A 31 0.83 5.77 -5.52
CA ILE A 31 1.56 4.97 -4.54
C ILE A 31 2.96 5.54 -4.41
N MET A 32 3.36 5.81 -3.17
CA MET A 32 4.66 6.43 -2.89
C MET A 32 5.36 5.72 -1.76
N ILE A 33 6.68 5.75 -1.80
CA ILE A 33 7.53 5.35 -0.69
C ILE A 33 8.53 6.49 -0.50
N GLY A 34 8.59 7.03 0.71
CA GLY A 34 9.48 8.14 0.99
C GLY A 34 9.19 9.39 0.17
N GLY A 35 7.93 9.61 -0.19
CA GLY A 35 7.51 10.77 -0.96
C GLY A 35 7.76 10.65 -2.46
N VAL A 36 8.24 9.50 -2.93
CA VAL A 36 8.55 9.25 -4.34
C VAL A 36 7.57 8.24 -4.90
N THR A 37 6.99 8.55 -6.06
CA THR A 37 6.11 7.60 -6.74
C THR A 37 6.92 6.42 -7.25
N ILE A 38 6.32 5.24 -7.20
CA ILE A 38 7.01 3.99 -7.52
C ILE A 38 6.29 3.22 -8.60
N LYS A 39 7.01 2.30 -9.23
CA LYS A 39 6.46 1.42 -10.26
C LYS A 39 5.79 0.20 -9.63
N PRO A 40 4.82 -0.43 -10.33
CA PRO A 40 4.17 -1.63 -9.82
C PRO A 40 5.12 -2.77 -9.50
N SER A 41 6.24 -2.83 -10.21
CA SER A 41 7.24 -3.90 -10.03
C SER A 41 8.21 -3.63 -8.89
N ARG A 42 8.08 -2.49 -8.20
CA ARG A 42 8.95 -2.15 -7.08
C ARG A 42 8.90 -3.25 -6.03
N MET A 43 10.09 -3.72 -5.63
CA MET A 43 10.17 -4.71 -4.56
C MET A 43 10.16 -3.99 -3.21
N ILE A 44 9.40 -4.53 -2.29
CA ILE A 44 9.30 -3.99 -0.93
C ILE A 44 9.75 -5.02 0.07
N LYS A 45 10.11 -4.56 1.25
CA LYS A 45 10.58 -5.39 2.35
C LYS A 45 10.00 -4.91 3.66
N VAL A 46 10.14 -5.72 4.69
CA VAL A 46 9.67 -5.37 6.04
C VAL A 46 10.34 -4.06 6.47
N GLY A 47 9.53 -3.16 7.00
CA GLY A 47 9.98 -1.84 7.43
C GLY A 47 9.66 -0.72 6.45
N ASP A 48 9.35 -1.05 5.21
CA ASP A 48 8.96 -0.03 4.24
C ASP A 48 7.61 0.58 4.63
N VAL A 49 7.46 1.88 4.40
CA VAL A 49 6.20 2.57 4.62
C VAL A 49 5.65 2.99 3.26
N ILE A 50 4.46 2.51 2.95
CA ILE A 50 3.81 2.77 1.67
C ILE A 50 2.70 3.79 1.89
N GLN A 51 2.70 4.83 1.06
CA GLN A 51 1.63 5.83 1.07
C GLN A 51 0.71 5.59 -0.11
N VAL A 52 -0.57 5.47 0.16
CA VAL A 52 -1.60 5.22 -0.85
C VAL A 52 -2.52 6.42 -0.90
N ARG A 53 -2.54 7.10 -2.03
CA ARG A 53 -3.40 8.27 -2.23
C ARG A 53 -4.75 7.85 -2.77
N LYS A 54 -5.77 8.05 -1.97
CA LYS A 54 -7.16 7.91 -2.39
C LYS A 54 -7.85 9.23 -2.04
N PRO A 55 -7.71 10.25 -2.91
CA PRO A 55 -8.16 11.60 -2.55
C PRO A 55 -9.59 11.61 -2.02
N PRO A 56 -9.85 12.40 -0.99
CA PRO A 56 -8.96 13.37 -0.33
C PRO A 56 -8.04 12.79 0.73
N ILE A 57 -8.02 11.46 0.90
CA ILE A 57 -7.31 10.79 1.98
C ILE A 57 -6.02 10.18 1.46
N THR A 58 -4.94 10.31 2.23
CA THR A 58 -3.70 9.59 2.00
C THR A 58 -3.52 8.60 3.16
N PHE A 59 -3.47 7.32 2.81
CA PHE A 59 -3.26 6.27 3.80
C PHE A 59 -1.78 5.93 3.87
N SER A 60 -1.31 5.59 5.08
CA SER A 60 0.05 5.10 5.27
C SER A 60 -0.03 3.68 5.80
N PHE A 61 0.74 2.78 5.19
CA PHE A 61 0.80 1.39 5.61
C PHE A 61 2.25 0.99 5.80
N LYS A 62 2.57 0.48 6.98
CA LYS A 62 3.91 -0.04 7.23
C LYS A 62 3.92 -1.54 6.95
N VAL A 63 4.93 -1.99 6.22
CA VAL A 63 5.09 -3.40 5.91
C VAL A 63 5.70 -4.08 7.14
N ILE A 64 4.91 -4.92 7.80
CA ILE A 64 5.40 -5.68 8.96
C ILE A 64 5.54 -7.16 8.67
N GLY A 65 5.00 -7.60 7.54
CA GLY A 65 5.17 -8.97 7.08
C GLY A 65 5.02 -9.05 5.57
N LEU A 66 5.80 -9.90 4.93
CA LEU A 66 5.73 -10.11 3.49
C LEU A 66 4.80 -11.28 3.19
N ILE A 67 4.00 -11.14 2.14
CA ILE A 67 3.04 -12.14 1.74
C ILE A 67 2.81 -12.05 0.24
N GLU A 68 2.66 -13.20 -0.40
CA GLU A 68 2.43 -13.27 -1.84
C GLU A 68 1.03 -13.76 -2.19
N ASN A 69 0.35 -14.38 -1.25
CA ASN A 69 -1.00 -14.89 -1.47
C ASN A 69 -2.00 -14.09 -0.66
N ARG A 70 -3.16 -13.84 -1.25
CA ARG A 70 -4.19 -13.05 -0.59
C ARG A 70 -4.72 -13.77 0.64
N VAL A 71 -4.80 -13.04 1.76
CA VAL A 71 -5.30 -13.57 3.03
C VAL A 71 -6.66 -13.00 3.33
N GLY A 72 -7.38 -13.66 4.24
CA GLY A 72 -8.63 -13.13 4.75
C GLY A 72 -8.40 -11.85 5.54
N ALA A 73 -9.42 -11.02 5.63
CA ALA A 73 -9.32 -9.71 6.27
C ALA A 73 -8.80 -9.78 7.71
N LYS A 74 -9.12 -10.85 8.41
CA LYS A 74 -8.69 -11.03 9.81
C LYS A 74 -7.19 -11.17 9.97
N LEU A 75 -6.49 -11.64 8.93
CA LEU A 75 -5.06 -11.86 8.99
C LEU A 75 -4.26 -10.66 8.51
N VAL A 76 -4.90 -9.69 7.90
CA VAL A 76 -4.22 -8.50 7.36
C VAL A 76 -3.36 -7.78 8.41
N PRO A 77 -3.82 -7.59 9.65
CA PRO A 77 -2.99 -6.90 10.66
C PRO A 77 -1.68 -7.58 10.97
N ASN A 78 -1.51 -8.85 10.59
CA ASN A 78 -0.24 -9.56 10.79
C ASN A 78 0.81 -9.15 9.77
N TYR A 79 0.42 -8.46 8.71
CA TYR A 79 1.30 -8.13 7.59
C TYR A 79 1.46 -6.64 7.36
N LEU A 80 0.49 -5.84 7.79
CA LEU A 80 0.59 -4.40 7.64
C LEU A 80 0.11 -3.69 8.89
N GLU A 81 0.69 -2.52 9.15
CA GLU A 81 0.29 -1.64 10.22
C GLU A 81 -0.27 -0.37 9.60
N ASN A 82 -1.48 -0.02 9.97
CA ASN A 82 -2.10 1.20 9.49
C ASN A 82 -1.52 2.40 10.21
N GLY A 83 -1.03 3.36 9.43
CA GLY A 83 -0.75 4.68 9.95
C GLY A 83 -2.05 5.46 10.00
N GLN A 84 -2.01 6.62 10.61
CA GLN A 84 -3.16 7.49 10.67
C GLN A 84 -3.40 8.10 9.29
N PRO A 85 -4.61 7.97 8.72
CA PRO A 85 -4.88 8.56 7.41
C PRO A 85 -4.83 10.09 7.49
N ARG A 86 -4.35 10.72 6.43
CA ARG A 86 -4.30 12.17 6.32
C ARG A 86 -5.39 12.64 5.38
N ILE A 87 -6.14 13.61 5.83
CA ILE A 87 -7.19 14.23 5.03
C ILE A 87 -6.67 15.58 4.57
N SER A 88 -6.96 15.92 3.32
CA SER A 88 -6.54 17.21 2.77
C SER A 88 -7.10 18.34 3.63
N MET A 89 -6.25 19.31 3.94
CA MET A 89 -6.64 20.45 4.77
C MET A 89 -7.81 21.25 4.20
N ARG A 90 -8.00 21.17 2.90
CA ARG A 90 -9.10 21.90 2.26
C ARG A 90 -10.46 21.45 2.73
N PHE A 91 -10.56 20.24 3.25
CA PHE A 91 -11.83 19.70 3.71
C PHE A 91 -12.23 20.21 5.07
N TRP A 92 -11.37 20.99 5.69
CA TRP A 92 -11.63 21.52 7.02
C TRP A 92 -12.09 22.96 6.99
N ARG A 93 -12.66 23.38 5.90
CA ARG A 93 -13.15 24.74 5.78
C ARG A 93 -14.66 24.80 5.92
#